data_ab62a65ecb26e6f26980dc99ef8423e2
#
_entry.id   ab62a65ecb26e6f26980dc99ef8423e2
#
_cell.length_a   1.000
_cell.length_b   1.000
_cell.length_c   1.000
_cell.angle_alpha   90.00
_cell.angle_beta   90.00
_cell.angle_gamma   90.00
#
_symmetry.space_group_name_H-M   'P 1'
#
loop_
_entity.id
_entity.type
_entity.pdbx_description
1 polymer ?
#
loop_
_entity_poly.entity_id
_entity_poly.type
_entity_poly.pdbx_seq_one_letter_code
_entity_poly.pdbx_strand_id
1 'polypeptide(L)'
;MSAELQTFAIRRKNAWGSPEEVEQIAARSKQVADEEFPTDVRWIRSYVIAEEDGTLGSVCIYQAVSPEAIRKHAQRVGMPADEIWAVADTVVIRPDPVKEAVA
;
A
#
# COMPACT_ATOMS: atom_id res chain seq x y z
N MET A 1 -3.95 7.94 25.40
CA MET A 1 -4.88 7.98 24.25
C MET A 1 -4.19 7.41 23.03
N SER A 2 -4.88 6.56 22.31
CA SER A 2 -4.35 6.06 21.06
C SER A 2 -4.43 7.17 20.00
N ALA A 3 -3.41 7.25 19.14
CA ALA A 3 -3.43 8.19 18.04
C ALA A 3 -4.51 7.78 17.03
N GLU A 4 -5.19 8.75 16.46
CA GLU A 4 -6.16 8.49 15.40
C GLU A 4 -5.45 8.05 14.14
N LEU A 5 -6.04 7.07 13.48
CA LEU A 5 -5.55 6.63 12.17
C LEU A 5 -6.05 7.61 11.11
N GLN A 6 -5.14 8.07 10.27
CA GLN A 6 -5.44 8.89 9.11
C GLN A 6 -5.22 8.06 7.86
N THR A 7 -5.91 8.41 6.79
CA THR A 7 -5.79 7.70 5.52
C THR A 7 -4.73 8.35 4.65
N PHE A 8 -3.89 7.53 4.04
CA PHE A 8 -2.83 7.97 3.13
C PHE A 8 -2.85 7.17 1.85
N ALA A 9 -2.49 7.84 0.76
CA ALA A 9 -2.21 7.17 -0.51
C ALA A 9 -0.69 7.19 -0.69
N ILE A 10 -0.13 6.04 -1.04
CA ILE A 10 1.32 5.87 -1.15
C ILE A 10 1.64 5.44 -2.58
N ARG A 11 2.43 6.26 -3.28
CA ARG A 11 2.88 5.96 -4.63
C ARG A 11 4.24 5.28 -4.59
N ARG A 12 4.34 4.12 -5.25
CA ARG A 12 5.60 3.41 -5.47
C ARG A 12 5.77 3.24 -6.97
N LYS A 13 6.79 3.91 -7.52
CA LYS A 13 7.00 3.97 -8.98
C LYS A 13 7.99 2.90 -9.40
N ASN A 14 7.68 2.19 -10.49
CA ASN A 14 8.63 1.28 -11.15
C ASN A 14 9.35 0.35 -10.16
N ALA A 15 8.58 -0.19 -9.21
CA ALA A 15 9.16 -0.86 -8.05
C ALA A 15 9.45 -2.34 -8.27
N TRP A 16 8.73 -2.98 -9.17
CA TRP A 16 8.82 -4.44 -9.34
C TRP A 16 8.85 -4.82 -10.80
N GLY A 17 9.58 -5.91 -11.11
CA GLY A 17 9.77 -6.38 -12.47
C GLY A 17 8.73 -7.40 -12.92
N SER A 18 7.97 -7.99 -12.00
CA SER A 18 7.04 -9.07 -12.34
C SER A 18 5.90 -9.16 -11.33
N PRO A 19 4.76 -9.77 -11.72
CA PRO A 19 3.68 -10.05 -10.78
C PRO A 19 4.10 -10.90 -9.58
N GLU A 20 5.04 -11.82 -9.78
CA GLU A 20 5.54 -12.67 -8.69
C GLU A 20 6.27 -11.86 -7.64
N GLU A 21 7.04 -10.85 -8.04
CA GLU A 21 7.69 -9.93 -7.10
C GLU A 21 6.67 -9.14 -6.31
N VAL A 22 5.59 -8.71 -6.96
CA VAL A 22 4.49 -8.00 -6.28
C VAL A 22 3.86 -8.89 -5.23
N GLU A 23 3.57 -10.14 -5.55
CA GLU A 23 2.98 -11.09 -4.60
C GLU A 23 3.89 -11.32 -3.39
N GLN A 24 5.18 -11.48 -3.62
CA GLN A 24 6.16 -11.69 -2.55
C GLN A 24 6.24 -10.48 -1.62
N ILE A 25 6.30 -9.29 -2.19
CA ILE A 25 6.38 -8.07 -1.39
C ILE A 25 5.07 -7.80 -0.64
N ALA A 26 3.94 -8.13 -1.25
CA ALA A 26 2.64 -7.98 -0.61
C ALA A 26 2.53 -8.87 0.62
N ALA A 27 2.95 -10.13 0.51
CA ALA A 27 2.93 -11.06 1.64
C ALA A 27 3.84 -10.58 2.77
N ARG A 28 5.05 -10.11 2.44
CA ARG A 28 5.98 -9.58 3.42
C ARG A 28 5.46 -8.30 4.07
N SER A 29 4.89 -7.41 3.26
CA SER A 29 4.31 -6.15 3.74
C SER A 29 3.20 -6.40 4.75
N LYS A 30 2.31 -7.33 4.45
CA LYS A 30 1.23 -7.70 5.35
C LYS A 30 1.78 -8.29 6.66
N GLN A 31 2.74 -9.19 6.56
CA GLN A 31 3.36 -9.82 7.72
C GLN A 31 4.02 -8.79 8.64
N VAL A 32 4.82 -7.89 8.06
CA VAL A 32 5.51 -6.86 8.84
C VAL A 32 4.51 -5.91 9.50
N ALA A 33 3.46 -5.50 8.78
CA ALA A 33 2.44 -4.63 9.34
C ALA A 33 1.74 -5.30 10.52
N ASP A 34 1.36 -6.57 10.37
CA ASP A 34 0.62 -7.28 11.41
C ASP A 34 1.49 -7.58 12.64
N GLU A 35 2.76 -7.90 12.45
CA GLU A 35 3.66 -8.30 13.53
C GLU A 35 4.39 -7.13 14.21
N GLU A 36 4.81 -6.14 13.43
CA GLU A 36 5.66 -5.06 13.94
C GLU A 36 4.94 -3.71 14.09
N PHE A 37 3.85 -3.51 13.36
CA PHE A 37 3.12 -2.24 13.37
C PHE A 37 1.61 -2.45 13.53
N PRO A 38 1.17 -3.32 14.46
CA PRO A 38 -0.24 -3.73 14.51
C PRO A 38 -1.22 -2.61 14.85
N THR A 39 -0.76 -1.55 15.51
CA THR A 39 -1.60 -0.41 15.88
C THR A 39 -1.28 0.85 15.09
N ASP A 40 -0.17 0.87 14.36
CA ASP A 40 0.33 2.09 13.72
C ASP A 40 0.02 2.15 12.24
N VAL A 41 -0.14 1.00 11.59
CA VAL A 41 -0.32 0.92 10.13
C VAL A 41 -1.35 -0.15 9.80
N ARG A 42 -2.33 0.21 8.97
CA ARG A 42 -3.31 -0.74 8.44
C ARG A 42 -3.34 -0.64 6.93
N TRP A 43 -3.07 -1.74 6.26
CA TRP A 43 -3.15 -1.81 4.81
C TRP A 43 -4.59 -2.04 4.39
N ILE A 44 -5.15 -1.14 3.61
CA ILE A 44 -6.55 -1.19 3.19
C ILE A 44 -6.66 -1.86 1.82
N ARG A 45 -5.94 -1.34 0.82
CA ARG A 45 -5.93 -1.88 -0.54
C ARG A 45 -4.78 -1.33 -1.33
N SER A 46 -4.49 -1.96 -2.45
CA SER A 46 -3.48 -1.47 -3.37
C SER A 46 -3.96 -1.65 -4.81
N TYR A 47 -3.60 -0.69 -5.63
CA TYR A 47 -3.74 -0.78 -7.08
C TYR A 47 -2.35 -0.99 -7.65
N VAL A 48 -2.19 -2.08 -8.40
CA VAL A 48 -0.93 -2.36 -9.08
C VAL A 48 -0.97 -1.62 -10.41
N ILE A 49 0.06 -0.82 -10.66
CA ILE A 49 0.13 0.07 -11.82
C ILE A 49 1.05 -0.52 -12.88
N ALA A 50 0.55 -0.62 -14.10
CA ALA A 50 1.38 -0.99 -15.25
C ALA A 50 2.14 0.26 -15.68
N GLU A 51 3.44 0.29 -15.44
CA GLU A 51 4.26 1.44 -15.79
C GLU A 51 4.66 1.42 -17.25
N GLU A 52 5.01 2.60 -17.79
CA GLU A 52 5.33 2.73 -19.22
C GLU A 52 6.53 1.90 -19.65
N ASP A 53 7.49 1.67 -18.74
CA ASP A 53 8.71 0.92 -19.06
C ASP A 53 8.55 -0.61 -18.90
N GLY A 54 7.34 -1.07 -18.65
CA GLY A 54 7.07 -2.50 -18.49
C GLY A 54 7.24 -3.01 -17.07
N THR A 55 7.69 -2.17 -16.14
CA THR A 55 7.73 -2.54 -14.72
C THR A 55 6.36 -2.33 -14.08
N LEU A 56 6.25 -2.71 -12.82
CA LEU A 56 5.03 -2.53 -12.03
C LEU A 56 5.31 -1.59 -10.87
N GLY A 57 4.36 -0.71 -10.62
CA GLY A 57 4.35 0.12 -9.43
C GLY A 57 3.06 -0.08 -8.68
N SER A 58 2.74 0.83 -7.77
CA SER A 58 1.48 0.75 -7.04
C SER A 58 1.02 2.10 -6.52
N VAL A 59 -0.28 2.17 -6.27
CA VAL A 59 -0.90 3.17 -5.40
C VAL A 59 -1.56 2.37 -4.28
N CYS A 60 -1.06 2.55 -3.08
CA CYS A 60 -1.54 1.81 -1.91
C CYS A 60 -2.30 2.73 -0.98
N ILE A 61 -3.42 2.27 -0.47
CA ILE A 61 -4.23 3.00 0.50
C ILE A 61 -4.00 2.37 1.86
N TYR A 62 -3.51 3.17 2.78
CA TYR A 62 -3.22 2.76 4.16
C TYR A 62 -3.89 3.69 5.14
N GLN A 63 -4.21 3.17 6.31
CA GLN A 63 -4.44 4.00 7.48
C GLN A 63 -3.20 3.91 8.35
N ALA A 64 -2.77 5.04 8.89
CA ALA A 64 -1.59 5.10 9.74
C ALA A 64 -1.69 6.25 10.72
N VAL A 65 -0.93 6.16 11.80
CA VAL A 65 -0.88 7.23 12.82
C VAL A 65 -0.10 8.44 12.32
N SER A 66 0.81 8.25 11.35
CA SER A 66 1.64 9.32 10.80
C SER A 66 2.30 8.86 9.51
N PRO A 67 2.80 9.81 8.66
CA PRO A 67 3.63 9.44 7.52
C PRO A 67 4.92 8.72 7.91
N GLU A 68 5.48 9.04 9.07
CA GLU A 68 6.71 8.40 9.57
C GLU A 68 6.49 6.92 9.84
N ALA A 69 5.30 6.54 10.34
CA ALA A 69 4.97 5.13 10.56
C ALA A 69 4.97 4.37 9.22
N ILE A 70 4.45 5.00 8.17
CA ILE A 70 4.45 4.42 6.82
C ILE A 70 5.88 4.24 6.32
N ARG A 71 6.74 5.23 6.52
CA ARG A 71 8.15 5.15 6.09
C ARG A 71 8.90 4.05 6.83
N LYS A 72 8.69 3.93 8.12
CA LYS A 72 9.30 2.86 8.92
C LYS A 72 8.85 1.49 8.45
N HIS A 73 7.56 1.32 8.19
CA HIS A 73 7.03 0.08 7.66
C HIS A 73 7.66 -0.26 6.31
N ALA A 74 7.71 0.71 5.40
CA ALA A 74 8.31 0.52 4.08
C ALA A 74 9.79 0.11 4.18
N GLN A 75 10.54 0.73 5.10
CA GLN A 75 11.95 0.36 5.34
C GLN A 75 12.08 -1.07 5.83
N ARG A 76 11.22 -1.48 6.76
CA ARG A 76 11.26 -2.85 7.29
C ARG A 76 10.92 -3.88 6.23
N VAL A 77 9.99 -3.55 5.33
CA VAL A 77 9.62 -4.43 4.22
C VAL A 77 10.70 -4.44 3.14
N GLY A 78 11.37 -3.33 2.94
CA GLY A 78 12.38 -3.18 1.89
C GLY A 78 11.76 -2.71 0.58
N MET A 79 10.76 -1.85 0.65
CA MET A 79 10.11 -1.30 -0.55
C MET A 79 10.15 0.22 -0.54
N PRO A 80 10.06 0.86 -1.72
CA PRO A 80 10.07 2.31 -1.77
C PRO A 80 8.75 2.90 -1.28
N ALA A 81 8.79 4.16 -0.87
CA ALA A 81 7.62 4.99 -0.62
C ALA A 81 7.92 6.35 -1.25
N ASP A 82 7.74 6.42 -2.57
CA ASP A 82 8.17 7.60 -3.34
C ASP A 82 7.38 8.85 -2.95
N GLU A 83 6.07 8.71 -2.81
CA GLU A 83 5.20 9.80 -2.39
C GLU A 83 4.19 9.28 -1.39
N ILE A 84 3.90 10.08 -0.38
CA ILE A 84 2.89 9.77 0.64
C ILE A 84 1.96 10.97 0.69
N TRP A 85 0.69 10.74 0.34
CA TRP A 85 -0.31 11.79 0.26
C TRP A 85 -1.36 11.59 1.35
N ALA A 86 -1.63 12.65 2.12
CA ALA A 86 -2.74 12.62 3.06
C ALA A 86 -4.05 12.66 2.28
N VAL A 87 -4.96 11.75 2.58
CA VAL A 87 -6.27 11.68 1.95
C VAL A 87 -7.24 12.48 2.81
N ALA A 88 -7.79 13.55 2.24
CA ALA A 88 -8.71 14.41 2.97
C ALA A 88 -10.10 13.78 3.11
N ASP A 89 -10.55 13.10 2.06
CA ASP A 89 -11.88 12.50 2.05
C ASP A 89 -11.94 11.41 0.99
N THR A 90 -12.89 10.50 1.14
CA THR A 90 -13.11 9.42 0.17
C THR A 90 -14.53 9.50 -0.36
N VAL A 91 -14.66 9.58 -1.67
CA VAL A 91 -15.96 9.55 -2.34
C VAL A 91 -16.09 8.20 -3.02
N VAL A 92 -17.02 7.39 -2.55
CA VAL A 92 -17.25 6.06 -3.10
C VAL A 92 -18.54 6.07 -3.90
N ILE A 93 -18.42 5.92 -5.20
CA ILE A 93 -19.57 5.78 -6.09
C ILE A 93 -19.96 4.32 -6.21
N ARG A 94 -18.96 3.45 -6.39
CA ARG A 94 -19.12 2.00 -6.42
C ARG A 94 -17.91 1.38 -5.75
N PRO A 95 -18.06 0.17 -5.19
CA PRO A 95 -16.89 -0.56 -4.68
C PRO A 95 -15.94 -0.92 -5.83
N ASP A 96 -14.69 -1.22 -5.48
CA ASP A 96 -13.73 -1.67 -6.48
C ASP A 96 -14.26 -2.90 -7.21
N PRO A 97 -13.98 -3.01 -8.52
CA PRO A 97 -14.37 -4.21 -9.27
C PRO A 97 -13.73 -5.44 -8.66
N VAL A 98 -14.52 -6.49 -8.53
CA VAL A 98 -14.00 -7.78 -8.13
C VAL A 98 -13.41 -8.45 -9.36
N LYS A 99 -12.22 -9.06 -9.20
CA LYS A 99 -11.64 -9.82 -10.29
C LYS A 99 -12.56 -10.99 -10.60
N GLU A 100 -13.12 -11.01 -11.80
CA GLU A 100 -14.03 -12.07 -12.18
C GLU A 100 -13.30 -13.39 -12.31
N ALA A 101 -13.95 -14.45 -11.78
CA ALA A 101 -13.48 -15.80 -12.05
C ALA A 101 -13.74 -16.07 -13.53
N VAL A 102 -12.67 -16.39 -14.25
CA VAL A 102 -12.81 -16.75 -15.65
C VAL A 102 -13.46 -18.13 -15.74
N ALA A 103 -14.61 -18.15 -16.35
CA ALA A 103 -15.31 -19.41 -16.56
C ALA A 103 -14.62 -20.24 -17.64
#